data_89038e0414b07a78b3ea4d912d94b7c6
#
_entry.id   89038e0414b07a78b3ea4d912d94b7c6
#
_cell.length_a   1.000
_cell.length_b   1.000
_cell.length_c   1.000
_cell.angle_alpha   90.00
_cell.angle_beta   90.00
_cell.angle_gamma   90.00
#
_symmetry.space_group_name_H-M   'P 1'
#
loop_
_entity.id
_entity.type
_entity.pdbx_description
1 polymer ?
#
loop_
_entity_poly.entity_id
_entity_poly.type
_entity_poly.pdbx_seq_one_letter_code
_entity_poly.pdbx_strand_id
1 'polypeptide(L)'
;MGAIGVVFKDHDYINYDRYGWAAPNEKTVPVDIVGHSWFFKREWLGEFWREAPVPESRICGEDMHFSYSIQKYLGLGTFVPPHPQEDKEMWGSNPELAFQYGVDKNAISVNHHASHFGQALKTTIAKGFKLLEA
;
A
#
# COMPACT_ATOMS: atom_id res chain seq x y z
N MET A 1 -3.94 6.33 6.30
CA MET A 1 -2.46 6.42 6.38
C MET A 1 -1.89 5.06 6.70
N GLY A 2 -0.64 4.82 6.34
CA GLY A 2 0.07 3.58 6.68
C GLY A 2 1.56 3.83 6.90
N ALA A 3 2.25 2.85 7.50
CA ALA A 3 3.68 2.95 7.84
C ALA A 3 4.59 2.91 6.61
N ILE A 4 4.10 2.39 5.52
CA ILE A 4 4.80 2.32 4.23
C ILE A 4 3.82 2.60 3.12
N GLY A 5 4.28 3.18 2.04
CA GLY A 5 3.48 3.38 0.85
C GLY A 5 4.33 3.45 -0.41
N VAL A 6 3.66 3.33 -1.54
CA VAL A 6 4.31 3.43 -2.85
C VAL A 6 3.53 4.37 -3.78
N VAL A 7 4.27 5.03 -4.67
CA VAL A 7 3.75 5.79 -5.80
C VAL A 7 4.20 5.05 -7.06
N PHE A 8 3.25 4.56 -7.83
CA PHE A 8 3.53 3.86 -9.08
C PHE A 8 3.89 4.86 -10.18
N LYS A 9 4.95 4.57 -10.93
CA LYS A 9 5.39 5.38 -12.06
C LYS A 9 4.62 5.09 -13.35
N ASP A 10 4.02 3.93 -13.40
CA ASP A 10 3.21 3.44 -14.52
C ASP A 10 2.26 2.34 -14.04
N HIS A 11 1.68 1.60 -14.96
CA HIS A 11 0.77 0.49 -14.65
C HIS A 11 1.50 -0.84 -14.37
N ASP A 12 2.81 -0.79 -14.16
CA ASP A 12 3.59 -1.99 -13.79
C ASP A 12 3.93 -1.95 -12.29
N TYR A 13 3.53 -2.99 -11.58
CA TYR A 13 3.70 -3.09 -10.12
C TYR A 13 5.16 -2.98 -9.66
N ILE A 14 6.13 -3.29 -10.48
CA ILE A 14 7.55 -3.26 -10.09
C ILE A 14 8.20 -1.88 -10.21
N ASN A 15 7.55 -0.92 -10.85
CA ASN A 15 8.08 0.41 -11.11
C ASN A 15 7.40 1.44 -10.20
N TYR A 16 7.97 1.68 -9.02
CA TYR A 16 7.42 2.58 -8.03
C TYR A 16 8.50 3.25 -7.17
N ASP A 17 8.17 4.41 -6.62
CA ASP A 17 8.89 4.99 -5.49
C ASP A 17 8.27 4.52 -4.18
N ARG A 18 9.12 4.27 -3.19
CA ARG A 18 8.73 3.83 -1.85
C ARG A 18 8.94 4.93 -0.82
N TYR A 19 8.03 5.02 0.14
CA TYR A 19 8.09 5.98 1.24
C TYR A 19 7.78 5.29 2.57
N GLY A 20 8.35 5.85 3.66
CA GLY A 20 8.17 5.32 5.00
C GLY A 20 9.25 4.30 5.37
N TRP A 21 8.84 3.14 5.85
CA TRP A 21 9.76 2.10 6.29
C TRP A 21 10.84 1.78 5.23
N ALA A 22 12.11 1.83 5.65
CA ALA A 22 13.31 1.68 4.82
C ALA A 22 13.52 2.73 3.71
N ALA A 23 12.62 3.72 3.59
CA ALA A 23 12.75 4.85 2.68
C ALA A 23 12.25 6.12 3.38
N PRO A 24 13.10 6.79 4.18
CA PRO A 24 12.71 7.91 5.01
C PRO A 24 12.06 9.04 4.23
N ASN A 25 11.09 9.69 4.86
CA ASN A 25 10.44 10.91 4.36
C ASN A 25 10.23 11.89 5.50
N GLU A 26 10.65 13.13 5.31
CA GLU A 26 10.59 14.19 6.33
C GLU A 26 9.19 14.79 6.49
N LYS A 27 8.33 14.63 5.52
CA LYS A 27 6.98 15.18 5.48
C LYS A 27 5.98 14.09 5.12
N THR A 28 4.71 14.31 5.45
CA THR A 28 3.62 13.47 4.95
C THR A 28 3.64 13.44 3.42
N VAL A 29 3.63 12.24 2.85
CA VAL A 29 3.66 12.02 1.40
C VAL A 29 2.36 11.37 0.95
N PRO A 30 1.68 11.90 -0.08
CA PRO A 30 0.60 11.18 -0.74
C PRO A 30 1.19 9.97 -1.49
N VAL A 31 0.48 8.85 -1.44
CA VAL A 31 0.90 7.60 -2.08
C VAL A 31 -0.32 6.92 -2.72
N ASP A 32 -0.09 6.04 -3.68
CA ASP A 32 -1.18 5.31 -4.31
C ASP A 32 -1.76 4.26 -3.36
N ILE A 33 -0.90 3.51 -2.72
CA ILE A 33 -1.29 2.50 -1.72
C ILE A 33 -0.41 2.58 -0.49
N VAL A 34 -0.93 2.12 0.63
CA VAL A 34 -0.17 1.94 1.86
C VAL A 34 -0.18 0.47 2.28
N GLY A 35 0.87 0.05 2.94
CA GLY A 35 1.03 -1.31 3.44
C GLY A 35 1.58 -1.35 4.87
N HIS A 36 1.82 -2.54 5.37
CA HIS A 36 2.29 -2.93 6.70
C HIS A 36 1.33 -2.59 7.83
N SER A 37 0.79 -1.40 7.89
CA SER A 37 -0.22 -1.00 8.87
C SER A 37 -1.13 0.04 8.26
N TRP A 38 -2.40 -0.01 8.65
CA TRP A 38 -3.42 0.90 8.19
C TRP A 38 -4.03 1.66 9.36
N PHE A 39 -4.07 3.00 9.23
CA PHE A 39 -4.78 3.89 10.15
C PHE A 39 -5.89 4.59 9.37
N PHE A 40 -7.13 4.26 9.69
CA PHE A 40 -8.32 4.78 9.02
C PHE A 40 -9.49 4.87 9.99
N LYS A 41 -10.52 5.62 9.63
CA LYS A 41 -11.75 5.65 10.41
C LYS A 41 -12.53 4.35 10.22
N ARG A 42 -13.04 3.81 11.32
CA ARG A 42 -13.75 2.51 11.33
C ARG A 42 -14.88 2.43 10.31
N GLU A 43 -15.63 3.53 10.15
CA GLU A 43 -16.74 3.62 9.19
C GLU A 43 -16.31 3.45 7.72
N TRP A 44 -15.05 3.73 7.38
CA TRP A 44 -14.53 3.58 6.02
C TRP A 44 -14.32 2.12 5.61
N LEU A 45 -14.23 1.22 6.58
CA LEU A 45 -14.09 -0.21 6.28
C LEU A 45 -15.28 -0.77 5.48
N GLY A 46 -16.44 -0.16 5.61
CA GLY A 46 -17.62 -0.51 4.81
C GLY A 46 -17.40 -0.37 3.32
N GLU A 47 -16.56 0.58 2.90
CA GLU A 47 -16.29 0.83 1.48
C GLU A 47 -15.49 -0.30 0.82
N PHE A 48 -14.67 -1.02 1.60
CA PHE A 48 -13.95 -2.21 1.12
C PHE A 48 -14.90 -3.28 0.56
N TRP A 49 -16.06 -3.45 1.20
CA TRP A 49 -17.05 -4.46 0.86
C TRP A 49 -18.15 -3.98 -0.09
N ARG A 50 -18.08 -2.73 -0.52
CA ARG A 50 -19.09 -2.13 -1.40
C ARG A 50 -19.06 -2.73 -2.81
N GLU A 51 -17.90 -3.18 -3.25
CA GLU A 51 -17.71 -4.00 -4.43
C GLU A 51 -17.04 -5.32 -4.03
N ALA A 52 -17.22 -6.34 -4.85
CA ALA A 52 -16.43 -7.55 -4.68
C ALA A 52 -14.94 -7.21 -4.82
N PRO A 53 -14.10 -7.62 -3.85
CA PRO A 53 -12.66 -7.50 -3.98
C PRO A 53 -12.18 -8.14 -5.29
N VAL A 54 -11.08 -7.61 -5.82
CA VAL A 54 -10.46 -8.23 -7.01
C VAL A 54 -10.10 -9.68 -6.70
N PRO A 55 -10.23 -10.61 -7.64
CA PRO A 55 -9.98 -12.03 -7.38
C PRO A 55 -8.63 -12.32 -6.74
N GLU A 56 -7.62 -11.53 -7.12
CA GLU A 56 -6.25 -11.61 -6.60
C GLU A 56 -6.18 -11.25 -5.10
N SER A 57 -7.11 -10.46 -4.57
CA SER A 57 -7.17 -10.09 -3.14
C SER A 57 -7.37 -11.27 -2.19
N ARG A 58 -7.63 -12.45 -2.69
CA ARG A 58 -7.61 -13.68 -1.88
C ARG A 58 -6.20 -14.09 -1.47
N ILE A 59 -5.18 -13.57 -2.16
CA ILE A 59 -3.77 -13.87 -1.94
C ILE A 59 -3.03 -12.58 -1.57
N CYS A 60 -3.30 -11.49 -2.30
CA CYS A 60 -2.66 -10.19 -2.14
C CYS A 60 -3.50 -9.09 -2.80
N GLY A 61 -3.17 -7.82 -2.59
CA GLY A 61 -3.82 -6.68 -3.26
C GLY A 61 -5.04 -6.13 -2.51
N GLU A 62 -5.25 -6.55 -1.27
CA GLU A 62 -6.27 -5.97 -0.37
C GLU A 62 -6.01 -4.48 -0.11
N ASP A 63 -4.77 -4.08 -0.03
CA ASP A 63 -4.33 -2.70 0.12
C ASP A 63 -4.67 -1.85 -1.13
N MET A 64 -4.49 -2.40 -2.32
CA MET A 64 -4.90 -1.77 -3.57
C MET A 64 -6.42 -1.62 -3.64
N HIS A 65 -7.16 -2.68 -3.30
CA HIS A 65 -8.61 -2.65 -3.30
C HIS A 65 -9.15 -1.64 -2.30
N PHE A 66 -8.56 -1.53 -1.12
CA PHE A 66 -9.00 -0.56 -0.11
C PHE A 66 -8.65 0.86 -0.53
N SER A 67 -7.43 1.12 -1.04
CA SER A 67 -7.04 2.44 -1.57
C SER A 67 -7.98 2.90 -2.68
N TYR A 68 -8.27 2.02 -3.63
CA TYR A 68 -9.26 2.26 -4.68
C TYR A 68 -10.65 2.57 -4.12
N SER A 69 -11.12 1.78 -3.15
CA SER A 69 -12.47 1.95 -2.60
C SER A 69 -12.66 3.28 -1.89
N ILE A 70 -11.70 3.69 -1.05
CA ILE A 70 -11.77 5.00 -0.38
C ILE A 70 -11.58 6.15 -1.36
N GLN A 71 -10.77 5.99 -2.40
CA GLN A 71 -10.64 6.99 -3.45
C GLN A 71 -11.97 7.15 -4.21
N LYS A 72 -12.58 6.05 -4.65
CA LYS A 72 -13.78 6.06 -5.47
C LYS A 72 -15.01 6.57 -4.73
N TYR A 73 -15.23 6.10 -3.51
CA TYR A 73 -16.48 6.32 -2.80
C TYR A 73 -16.43 7.48 -1.80
N LEU A 74 -15.25 7.84 -1.34
CA LEU A 74 -15.07 8.91 -0.36
C LEU A 74 -14.26 10.10 -0.89
N GLY A 75 -13.66 9.98 -2.07
CA GLY A 75 -12.77 11.01 -2.62
C GLY A 75 -11.49 11.20 -1.79
N LEU A 76 -11.05 10.18 -1.06
CA LEU A 76 -9.90 10.25 -0.16
C LEU A 76 -8.68 9.59 -0.78
N GLY A 77 -7.52 10.23 -0.58
CA GLY A 77 -6.22 9.64 -0.90
C GLY A 77 -5.61 8.88 0.28
N THR A 78 -4.54 8.17 -0.02
CA THR A 78 -3.69 7.49 0.97
C THR A 78 -2.41 8.27 1.22
N PHE A 79 -1.84 8.14 2.42
CA PHE A 79 -0.69 8.94 2.85
C PHE A 79 0.22 8.12 3.75
N VAL A 80 1.52 8.40 3.65
CA VAL A 80 2.53 7.97 4.61
C VAL A 80 2.89 9.17 5.49
N PRO A 81 2.80 9.06 6.83
CA PRO A 81 3.23 10.11 7.74
C PRO A 81 4.75 10.29 7.70
N PRO A 82 5.31 11.33 8.33
CA PRO A 82 6.75 11.51 8.40
C PRO A 82 7.45 10.29 9.03
N HIS A 83 8.55 9.89 8.41
CA HIS A 83 9.51 8.90 8.91
C HIS A 83 10.91 9.53 8.80
N PRO A 84 11.25 10.50 9.71
CA PRO A 84 12.50 11.24 9.62
C PRO A 84 13.70 10.30 9.75
N GLN A 85 14.75 10.53 8.98
CA GLN A 85 15.92 9.67 9.03
C GLN A 85 16.63 9.73 10.39
N GLU A 86 16.63 10.89 11.02
CA GLU A 86 17.31 11.13 12.29
C GLU A 86 16.48 10.74 13.53
N ASP A 87 15.19 10.44 13.34
CA ASP A 87 14.28 10.07 14.43
C ASP A 87 13.51 8.78 14.11
N LYS A 88 14.19 7.66 14.33
CA LYS A 88 13.62 6.34 14.05
C LYS A 88 12.51 5.93 15.00
N GLU A 89 12.31 6.62 16.12
CA GLU A 89 11.19 6.36 17.04
C GLU A 89 9.85 6.75 16.41
N MET A 90 9.87 7.69 15.45
CA MET A 90 8.69 8.06 14.67
C MET A 90 8.35 7.06 13.56
N TRP A 91 9.20 6.08 13.29
CA TRP A 91 8.94 5.13 12.21
C TRP A 91 7.85 4.14 12.62
N GLY A 92 6.93 3.89 11.74
CA GLY A 92 5.85 2.92 11.95
C GLY A 92 6.30 1.45 11.94
N SER A 93 7.60 1.20 11.76
CA SER A 93 8.19 -0.14 11.77
C SER A 93 9.68 -0.06 12.10
N ASN A 94 10.21 -1.09 12.74
CA ASN A 94 11.64 -1.25 12.94
C ASN A 94 12.25 -2.09 11.80
N PRO A 95 13.08 -1.49 10.92
CA PRO A 95 13.63 -2.20 9.76
C PRO A 95 14.43 -3.45 10.14
N GLU A 96 15.23 -3.38 11.20
CA GLU A 96 16.09 -4.49 11.62
C GLU A 96 15.26 -5.69 12.08
N LEU A 97 14.23 -5.46 12.89
CA LEU A 97 13.33 -6.50 13.33
C LEU A 97 12.47 -7.02 12.17
N ALA A 98 12.03 -6.15 11.28
CA ALA A 98 11.26 -6.56 10.12
C ALA A 98 12.07 -7.43 9.17
N PHE A 99 13.35 -7.13 8.93
CA PHE A 99 14.23 -8.01 8.16
C PHE A 99 14.53 -9.32 8.87
N GLN A 100 14.62 -9.32 10.19
CA GLN A 100 14.87 -10.52 10.96
C GLN A 100 13.66 -11.47 11.00
N TYR A 101 12.45 -10.94 11.14
CA TYR A 101 11.23 -11.73 11.40
C TYR A 101 10.19 -11.70 10.28
N GLY A 102 10.23 -10.72 9.40
CA GLY A 102 9.21 -10.47 8.38
C GLY A 102 9.48 -11.07 7.01
N VAL A 103 10.65 -11.69 6.79
CA VAL A 103 11.05 -12.28 5.50
C VAL A 103 11.26 -13.78 5.67
N ASP A 104 10.19 -14.49 6.01
CA ASP A 104 10.25 -15.94 6.07
C ASP A 104 9.85 -16.59 4.73
N LYS A 105 10.10 -17.90 4.64
CA LYS A 105 9.78 -18.68 3.43
C LYS A 105 8.28 -18.77 3.10
N ASN A 106 7.41 -18.39 4.03
CA ASN A 106 5.96 -18.42 3.85
C ASN A 106 5.39 -17.03 3.56
N ALA A 107 6.21 -15.97 3.58
CA ALA A 107 5.76 -14.61 3.29
C ALA A 107 5.16 -14.53 1.88
N ILE A 108 4.03 -13.88 1.74
CA ILE A 108 3.34 -13.69 0.45
C ILE A 108 4.27 -13.00 -0.54
N SER A 109 5.02 -11.99 -0.10
CA SER A 109 6.00 -11.27 -0.90
C SER A 109 7.13 -12.16 -1.45
N VAL A 110 7.40 -13.30 -0.83
CA VAL A 110 8.41 -14.27 -1.28
C VAL A 110 7.83 -15.30 -2.23
N ASN A 111 6.60 -15.76 -1.98
CA ASN A 111 6.00 -16.90 -2.68
C ASN A 111 5.03 -16.52 -3.81
N HIS A 112 4.42 -15.33 -3.73
CA HIS A 112 3.39 -14.89 -4.67
C HIS A 112 3.73 -13.50 -5.24
N HIS A 113 4.76 -13.48 -5.98
CA HIS A 113 5.45 -12.30 -6.48
C HIS A 113 4.64 -11.36 -7.39
N ALA A 114 5.38 -10.44 -7.97
CA ALA A 114 5.01 -9.38 -8.89
C ALA A 114 3.85 -9.69 -9.84
N SER A 115 3.66 -10.95 -10.26
CA SER A 115 2.57 -11.34 -11.15
C SER A 115 1.18 -11.17 -10.53
N HIS A 116 0.98 -11.60 -9.28
CA HIS A 116 -0.32 -11.46 -8.59
C HIS A 116 -0.58 -10.00 -8.18
N PHE A 117 0.42 -9.34 -7.63
CA PHE A 117 0.34 -7.91 -7.32
C PHE A 117 0.14 -7.07 -8.59
N GLY A 118 0.87 -7.37 -9.67
CA GLY A 118 0.70 -6.70 -10.94
C GLY A 118 -0.69 -6.90 -11.55
N GLN A 119 -1.24 -8.10 -11.43
CA GLN A 119 -2.60 -8.36 -11.87
C GLN A 119 -3.64 -7.62 -11.00
N ALA A 120 -3.45 -7.59 -9.68
CA ALA A 120 -4.31 -6.84 -8.77
C ALA A 120 -4.29 -5.34 -9.10
N LEU A 121 -3.12 -4.76 -9.37
CA LEU A 121 -2.98 -3.37 -9.79
C LEU A 121 -3.74 -3.09 -11.09
N LYS A 122 -3.50 -3.89 -12.13
CA LYS A 122 -4.18 -3.75 -13.43
C LYS A 122 -5.70 -3.87 -13.31
N THR A 123 -6.17 -4.84 -12.54
CA THR A 123 -7.60 -5.03 -12.29
C THR A 123 -8.20 -3.84 -11.55
N THR A 124 -7.49 -3.30 -10.58
CA THR A 124 -7.96 -2.14 -9.80
C THR A 124 -7.99 -0.86 -10.65
N ILE A 125 -6.96 -0.65 -11.48
CA ILE A 125 -6.94 0.46 -12.45
C ILE A 125 -8.11 0.33 -13.45
N ALA A 126 -8.36 -0.87 -13.95
CA ALA A 126 -9.49 -1.11 -14.86
C ALA A 126 -10.85 -0.82 -14.21
N LYS A 127 -10.96 -0.91 -12.89
CA LYS A 127 -12.15 -0.48 -12.11
C LYS A 127 -12.22 1.04 -11.88
N GLY A 128 -11.19 1.78 -12.25
CA GLY A 128 -11.14 3.23 -12.16
C GLY A 128 -10.25 3.79 -11.04
N PHE A 129 -9.34 3.00 -10.48
CA PHE A 129 -8.31 3.51 -9.59
C PHE A 129 -7.41 4.47 -10.34
N LYS A 130 -7.23 5.67 -9.81
CA LYS A 130 -6.41 6.71 -10.41
C LYS A 130 -5.10 6.80 -9.65
N LEU A 131 -4.01 6.51 -10.33
CA LEU A 131 -2.67 6.67 -9.81
C LEU A 131 -2.27 8.15 -9.78
N LEU A 132 -1.32 8.49 -8.91
CA LEU A 132 -0.86 9.87 -8.72
C LEU A 132 -0.01 10.37 -9.88
N GLU A 133 0.79 9.49 -10.50
CA GLU A 133 1.77 9.86 -11.52
C GLU A 133 1.56 9.16 -12.88
N ALA A 134 0.63 8.24 -13.00
CA ALA A 134 0.41 7.49 -14.23
C ALA A 134 -0.93 7.80 -14.93
#